data_d99765c38e600f2323d28a6a4e126e83
#
_entry.id   d99765c38e600f2323d28a6a4e126e83
#
_cell.length_a   1.000
_cell.length_b   1.000
_cell.length_c   1.000
_cell.angle_alpha   90.00
_cell.angle_beta   90.00
_cell.angle_gamma   90.00
#
_symmetry.space_group_name_H-M   'P 1'
#
loop_
_entity.id
_entity.type
_entity.pdbx_description
1 polymer ?
#
loop_
_entity_poly.entity_id
_entity_poly.type
_entity_poly.pdbx_seq_one_letter_code
_entity_poly.pdbx_strand_id
1 'polypeptide(L)'
;LIPPAPLFTNPDTQEINMADPMRIRAQASGDKATVRVLMAHEMETGQRRDSAGKTIPAWFIQDVVASHNGKAVFSAQWGPAVSKNPFLQFTVKGAKAGDKISVTWTDNKGDKRTDEATVS
;
A
#
# COMPACT_ATOMS: atom_id res chain seq x y z
N LEU A 1 27.89 6.22 19.00
CA LEU A 1 27.56 6.24 18.55
C LEU A 1 26.81 6.18 18.09
N ILE A 2 26.54 6.24 18.20
CA ILE A 2 25.95 6.26 17.69
C ILE A 2 25.29 6.10 17.04
N PRO A 3 25.00 6.08 17.23
CA PRO A 3 24.39 5.99 16.60
C PRO A 3 23.73 5.84 16.07
N PRO A 4 23.43 5.93 16.30
CA PRO A 4 22.75 5.87 15.77
C PRO A 4 21.94 5.72 15.29
N ALA A 5 21.67 5.69 15.66
CA ALA A 5 21.12 5.68 15.26
C ALA A 5 20.35 5.46 14.79
N PRO A 6 20.17 5.60 15.03
CA PRO A 6 19.67 5.47 14.67
C PRO A 6 18.94 5.23 14.22
N LEU A 7 18.87 5.52 14.58
CA LEU A 7 18.59 5.57 14.23
C LEU A 7 17.83 5.29 13.81
N PHE A 8 17.69 5.47 14.22
CA PHE A 8 17.43 5.54 13.87
C PHE A 8 16.64 5.29 13.62
N THR A 9 16.54 5.46 14.05
CA THR A 9 16.26 5.60 13.94
C THR A 9 15.52 5.50 13.56
N ASN A 10 15.18 5.81 13.94
CA ASN A 10 14.83 6.00 13.67
C ASN A 10 14.09 5.79 13.21
N PRO A 11 13.84 5.99 13.49
CA PRO A 11 13.43 6.02 13.07
C PRO A 11 12.67 5.98 12.60
N ASP A 12 12.52 6.28 12.90
CA ASP A 12 12.24 6.61 12.46
C ASP A 12 11.72 6.99 12.00
N THR A 13 11.67 7.33 12.29
CA THR A 13 11.60 7.90 11.88
C THR A 13 11.20 8.11 11.15
N GLN A 14 11.02 8.35 11.30
CA GLN A 14 10.88 8.56 10.65
C GLN A 14 10.41 8.64 9.97
N GLU A 15 10.24 8.87 10.17
CA GLU A 15 9.91 8.90 9.45
C GLU A 15 9.19 8.89 9.03
N ILE A 16 8.89 9.26 9.45
CA ILE A 16 8.20 9.34 8.93
C ILE A 16 7.69 8.84 8.36
N ASN A 17 7.18 8.57 8.67
CA ASN A 17 6.77 8.08 7.97
C ASN A 17 5.74 8.05 7.08
N MET A 18 5.81 8.17 6.53
CA MET A 18 5.08 8.39 5.36
C MET A 18 4.23 7.26 4.97
N ALA A 19 4.79 6.15 4.92
CA ALA A 19 4.12 4.94 4.50
C ALA A 19 3.57 4.21 5.71
N ASP A 20 2.37 4.56 6.09
CA ASP A 20 1.66 3.81 7.12
C ASP A 20 1.30 2.43 6.60
N PRO A 21 1.24 1.41 7.49
CA PRO A 21 0.88 0.06 7.08
C PRO A 21 -0.49 -0.02 6.42
N MET A 22 -0.58 -0.86 5.40
CA MET A 22 -1.87 -1.22 4.82
C MET A 22 -2.58 -2.18 5.75
N ARG A 23 -3.91 -2.16 5.72
CA ARG A 23 -4.72 -3.17 6.39
C ARG A 23 -5.15 -4.18 5.35
N ILE A 24 -4.68 -5.41 5.50
CA ILE A 24 -4.97 -6.48 4.55
C ILE A 24 -5.72 -7.58 5.28
N ARG A 25 -6.86 -7.99 4.72
CA ARG A 25 -7.61 -9.14 5.20
C ARG A 25 -7.79 -10.11 4.05
N ALA A 26 -7.47 -11.37 4.30
CA ALA A 26 -7.61 -12.42 3.31
C ALA A 26 -8.34 -13.58 3.93
N GLN A 27 -9.49 -13.96 3.35
CA GLN A 27 -10.34 -15.02 3.88
C GLN A 27 -10.60 -16.07 2.82
N ALA A 28 -10.30 -17.32 3.14
CA ALA A 28 -10.55 -18.44 2.25
C ALA A 28 -12.02 -18.81 2.26
N SER A 29 -12.54 -19.20 1.09
CA SER A 29 -13.88 -19.72 0.92
C SER A 29 -13.87 -20.66 -0.28
N GLY A 30 -14.00 -21.95 -0.03
CA GLY A 30 -13.88 -22.95 -1.08
C GLY A 30 -12.45 -22.99 -1.63
N ASP A 31 -12.32 -22.85 -2.95
CA ASP A 31 -11.04 -22.90 -3.64
C ASP A 31 -10.43 -21.52 -3.91
N LYS A 32 -10.89 -20.50 -3.22
CA LYS A 32 -10.44 -19.13 -3.44
C LYS A 32 -10.36 -18.36 -2.13
N ALA A 33 -9.69 -17.21 -2.17
CA ALA A 33 -9.67 -16.28 -1.05
C ALA A 33 -10.06 -14.90 -1.53
N THR A 34 -10.85 -14.19 -0.72
CA THR A 34 -11.17 -12.79 -0.94
C THR A 34 -10.18 -11.95 -0.16
N VAL A 35 -9.55 -11.01 -0.85
CA VAL A 35 -8.54 -10.13 -0.26
C VAL A 35 -9.07 -8.71 -0.27
N ARG A 36 -9.05 -8.07 0.90
CA ARG A 36 -9.45 -6.68 1.07
C ARG A 36 -8.27 -5.90 1.60
N VAL A 37 -7.95 -4.80 0.93
CA VAL A 37 -6.79 -3.97 1.26
C VAL A 37 -7.25 -2.53 1.44
N LEU A 38 -6.92 -1.95 2.60
CA LEU A 38 -7.10 -0.52 2.82
C LEU A 38 -5.73 0.11 2.92
N MET A 39 -5.43 1.03 2.01
CA MET A 39 -4.13 1.68 1.93
C MET A 39 -4.19 3.07 2.57
N ALA A 40 -3.08 3.48 3.17
CA ALA A 40 -2.94 4.83 3.72
C ALA A 40 -2.12 5.65 2.72
N HIS A 41 -2.75 6.58 2.02
CA HIS A 41 -2.08 7.46 1.07
C HIS A 41 -2.92 8.68 0.78
N GLU A 42 -2.28 9.83 0.61
CA GLU A 42 -2.98 11.11 0.42
C GLU A 42 -3.67 11.20 -0.93
N MET A 43 -3.12 10.61 -1.96
CA MET A 43 -3.69 10.63 -3.33
C MET A 43 -4.01 12.04 -3.80
N GLU A 44 -3.01 12.93 -3.79
CA GLU A 44 -3.17 14.29 -4.27
C GLU A 44 -3.21 14.33 -5.79
N THR A 45 -4.17 15.08 -6.33
CA THR A 45 -4.38 15.16 -7.78
C THR A 45 -3.39 16.09 -8.49
N GLY A 46 -2.77 17.01 -7.77
CA GLY A 46 -1.98 18.08 -8.36
C GLY A 46 -2.79 19.32 -8.72
N GLN A 47 -4.09 19.32 -8.40
CA GLN A 47 -4.98 20.43 -8.72
C GLN A 47 -5.50 21.14 -7.47
N ARG A 48 -5.33 20.55 -6.30
CA ARG A 48 -5.80 21.14 -5.06
C ARG A 48 -4.85 22.26 -4.62
N ARG A 49 -5.39 23.28 -3.99
CA ARG A 49 -4.59 24.40 -3.47
C ARG A 49 -4.64 24.41 -1.95
N ASP A 50 -3.54 24.81 -1.34
CA ASP A 50 -3.48 24.98 0.11
C ASP A 50 -4.07 26.34 0.53
N SER A 51 -4.05 26.64 1.84
CA SER A 51 -4.59 27.88 2.38
C SER A 51 -3.84 29.12 1.91
N ALA A 52 -2.60 28.96 1.44
CA ALA A 52 -1.82 30.06 0.88
C ALA A 52 -2.03 30.24 -0.63
N GLY A 53 -2.90 29.42 -1.24
CA GLY A 53 -3.19 29.49 -2.67
C GLY A 53 -2.20 28.75 -3.55
N LYS A 54 -1.24 28.04 -2.96
CA LYS A 54 -0.26 27.26 -3.73
C LYS A 54 -0.82 25.92 -4.10
N THR A 55 -0.54 25.49 -5.33
CA THR A 55 -0.94 24.17 -5.79
C THR A 55 -0.18 23.10 -5.02
N ILE A 56 -0.91 22.15 -4.46
CA ILE A 56 -0.32 20.98 -3.81
C ILE A 56 0.14 20.03 -4.90
N PRO A 57 1.43 19.63 -4.92
CA PRO A 57 1.93 18.74 -5.97
C PRO A 57 1.21 17.42 -6.01
N ALA A 58 1.09 16.83 -7.20
CA ALA A 58 0.50 15.52 -7.37
C ALA A 58 1.28 14.48 -6.56
N TRP A 59 0.55 13.66 -5.83
CA TRP A 59 1.15 12.62 -5.00
C TRP A 59 0.17 11.46 -4.92
N PHE A 60 0.44 10.43 -5.69
CA PHE A 60 -0.52 9.33 -5.84
C PHE A 60 0.19 8.02 -6.10
N ILE A 61 -0.47 6.94 -5.72
CA ILE A 61 0.00 5.58 -6.00
C ILE A 61 -0.12 5.34 -7.50
N GLN A 62 0.96 4.87 -8.12
CA GLN A 62 1.01 4.56 -9.55
C GLN A 62 0.87 3.07 -9.82
N ASP A 63 1.50 2.25 -9.01
CA ASP A 63 1.54 0.81 -9.23
C ASP A 63 1.15 0.07 -7.97
N VAL A 64 0.34 -0.97 -8.15
CA VAL A 64 -0.04 -1.90 -7.08
C VAL A 64 0.19 -3.30 -7.60
N VAL A 65 0.92 -4.11 -6.81
CA VAL A 65 1.16 -5.52 -7.14
C VAL A 65 0.81 -6.36 -5.93
N ALA A 66 0.03 -7.40 -6.14
CA ALA A 66 -0.29 -8.37 -5.09
C ALA A 66 0.29 -9.72 -5.47
N SER A 67 0.82 -10.42 -4.46
CA SER A 67 1.42 -11.74 -4.63
C SER A 67 0.78 -12.75 -3.69
N HIS A 68 0.71 -13.99 -4.17
CA HIS A 68 0.22 -15.14 -3.41
C HIS A 68 1.37 -16.13 -3.29
N ASN A 69 1.85 -16.32 -2.07
CA ASN A 69 3.02 -17.18 -1.79
C ASN A 69 4.22 -16.84 -2.67
N GLY A 70 4.46 -15.54 -2.88
CA GLY A 70 5.59 -15.05 -3.65
C GLY A 70 5.35 -14.93 -5.15
N LYS A 71 4.19 -15.35 -5.64
CA LYS A 71 3.87 -15.28 -7.07
C LYS A 71 2.88 -14.15 -7.32
N ALA A 72 3.22 -13.24 -8.23
CA ALA A 72 2.35 -12.12 -8.58
C ALA A 72 1.03 -12.64 -9.17
N VAL A 73 -0.09 -12.21 -8.61
CA VAL A 73 -1.43 -12.64 -9.03
C VAL A 73 -2.32 -11.48 -9.46
N PHE A 74 -1.91 -10.26 -9.15
CA PHE A 74 -2.69 -9.07 -9.47
C PHE A 74 -1.75 -7.88 -9.61
N SER A 75 -2.00 -7.04 -10.61
CA SER A 75 -1.31 -5.76 -10.73
C SER A 75 -2.28 -4.72 -11.28
N ALA A 76 -2.08 -3.48 -10.86
CA ALA A 76 -2.90 -2.37 -11.32
C ALA A 76 -2.03 -1.13 -11.46
N GLN A 77 -2.39 -0.28 -12.39
CA GLN A 77 -1.79 1.04 -12.54
C GLN A 77 -2.86 2.07 -12.25
N TRP A 78 -2.55 3.00 -11.34
CA TRP A 78 -3.47 4.01 -10.90
C TRP A 78 -2.98 5.41 -11.29
N GLY A 79 -3.93 6.33 -11.32
CA GLY A 79 -3.66 7.72 -11.55
C GLY A 79 -4.16 8.57 -10.39
N PRO A 80 -4.05 9.91 -10.51
CA PRO A 80 -4.38 10.80 -9.41
C PRO A 80 -5.89 10.90 -9.10
N ALA A 81 -6.74 10.26 -9.91
CA ALA A 81 -8.20 10.30 -9.69
C ALA A 81 -8.68 9.30 -8.64
N VAL A 82 -7.81 8.44 -8.15
CA VAL A 82 -8.18 7.49 -7.08
C VAL A 82 -8.25 8.27 -5.76
N SER A 83 -9.28 7.98 -4.97
CA SER A 83 -9.53 8.71 -3.72
C SER A 83 -8.49 8.44 -2.65
N LYS A 84 -8.38 9.36 -1.70
CA LYS A 84 -7.51 9.23 -0.53
C LYS A 84 -7.80 7.92 0.22
N ASN A 85 -6.75 7.30 0.71
CA ASN A 85 -6.82 6.03 1.45
C ASN A 85 -7.58 4.97 0.65
N PRO A 86 -7.04 4.55 -0.50
CA PRO A 86 -7.77 3.69 -1.42
C PRO A 86 -8.11 2.32 -0.83
N PHE A 87 -9.29 1.83 -1.18
CA PHE A 87 -9.72 0.48 -0.85
C PHE A 87 -9.67 -0.39 -2.10
N LEU A 88 -9.12 -1.58 -1.95
CA LEU A 88 -8.99 -2.54 -3.05
C LEU A 88 -9.50 -3.90 -2.60
N GLN A 89 -10.28 -4.55 -3.44
CA GLN A 89 -10.76 -5.91 -3.17
C GLN A 89 -10.55 -6.76 -4.41
N PHE A 90 -10.02 -7.96 -4.22
CA PHE A 90 -9.83 -8.90 -5.32
C PHE A 90 -9.91 -10.34 -4.78
N THR A 91 -10.06 -11.28 -5.71
CA THR A 91 -10.18 -12.69 -5.39
C THR A 91 -9.00 -13.46 -5.98
N VAL A 92 -8.42 -14.37 -5.20
CA VAL A 92 -7.30 -15.21 -5.62
C VAL A 92 -7.77 -16.66 -5.65
N LYS A 93 -7.80 -17.27 -6.83
CA LYS A 93 -8.13 -18.69 -6.97
C LYS A 93 -7.00 -19.55 -6.46
N GLY A 94 -7.36 -20.63 -5.80
CA GLY A 94 -6.38 -21.58 -5.28
C GLY A 94 -5.74 -21.16 -3.97
N ALA A 95 -6.09 -20.00 -3.44
CA ALA A 95 -5.57 -19.56 -2.15
C ALA A 95 -6.36 -20.22 -1.02
N LYS A 96 -5.66 -20.69 -0.02
CA LYS A 96 -6.25 -21.39 1.13
C LYS A 96 -5.68 -20.88 2.44
N ALA A 97 -6.33 -21.24 3.53
CA ALA A 97 -5.88 -20.83 4.86
C ALA A 97 -4.42 -21.21 5.08
N GLY A 98 -3.67 -20.27 5.63
CA GLY A 98 -2.23 -20.43 5.84
C GLY A 98 -1.37 -19.84 4.76
N ASP A 99 -1.92 -19.57 3.59
CA ASP A 99 -1.16 -18.94 2.49
C ASP A 99 -0.87 -17.48 2.80
N LYS A 100 0.15 -16.93 2.14
CA LYS A 100 0.58 -15.55 2.34
C LYS A 100 0.15 -14.68 1.17
N ILE A 101 -0.45 -13.55 1.49
CA ILE A 101 -0.78 -12.52 0.50
C ILE A 101 0.06 -11.29 0.84
N SER A 102 0.81 -10.80 -0.13
CA SER A 102 1.55 -9.55 0.04
C SER A 102 1.09 -8.53 -0.98
N VAL A 103 1.05 -7.26 -0.58
CA VAL A 103 0.65 -6.16 -1.46
C VAL A 103 1.72 -5.09 -1.39
N THR A 104 2.15 -4.63 -2.55
CA THR A 104 3.15 -3.55 -2.66
C THR A 104 2.57 -2.44 -3.52
N TRP A 105 2.68 -1.20 -3.04
CA TRP A 105 2.37 -0.05 -3.88
C TRP A 105 3.61 0.82 -4.04
N THR A 106 3.68 1.53 -5.15
CA THR A 106 4.73 2.52 -5.44
C THR A 106 4.04 3.79 -5.92
N ASP A 107 4.46 4.94 -5.40
CA ASP A 107 3.86 6.21 -5.79
C ASP A 107 4.76 7.03 -6.71
N ASN A 108 4.25 8.16 -7.18
CA ASN A 108 4.98 9.01 -8.12
C ASN A 108 6.16 9.76 -7.51
N LYS A 109 6.29 9.72 -6.19
CA LYS A 109 7.45 10.30 -5.49
C LYS A 109 8.54 9.27 -5.25
N GLY A 110 8.30 8.01 -5.66
CA GLY A 110 9.25 6.93 -5.45
C GLY A 110 9.10 6.22 -4.12
N ASP A 111 8.12 6.57 -3.31
CA ASP A 111 7.84 5.86 -2.07
C ASP A 111 7.19 4.53 -2.38
N LYS A 112 7.45 3.56 -1.52
CA LYS A 112 7.04 2.19 -1.72
C LYS A 112 6.69 1.57 -0.37
N ARG A 113 5.64 0.77 -0.36
CA ARG A 113 5.24 0.07 0.85
C ARG A 113 4.81 -1.35 0.52
N THR A 114 5.27 -2.32 1.33
CA THR A 114 4.85 -3.71 1.23
C THR A 114 4.32 -4.18 2.57
N ASP A 115 3.16 -4.81 2.56
CA ASP A 115 2.59 -5.44 3.73
C ASP A 115 2.07 -6.82 3.37
N GLU A 116 1.96 -7.70 4.37
CA GLU A 116 1.54 -9.08 4.19
C GLU A 116 0.41 -9.42 5.14
N ALA A 117 -0.38 -10.41 4.73
CA ALA A 117 -1.39 -11.02 5.59
C ALA A 117 -1.43 -12.52 5.30
N THR A 118 -1.80 -13.29 6.31
CA THR A 118 -2.01 -14.71 6.18
C THR A 118 -3.49 -14.96 5.91
N VAL A 119 -3.79 -15.82 4.95
CA VAL A 119 -5.17 -16.19 4.64
C VAL A 119 -5.75 -16.98 5.80
N SER A 120 -6.90 -16.58 6.28
CA SER A 120 -7.58 -17.26 7.37
C SER A 120 -8.69 -18.18 6.88
#